data_f3e245895e1508485cd501b401ed0f0d
#
_entry.id   f3e245895e1508485cd501b401ed0f0d
#
_cell.length_a   1.000
_cell.length_b   1.000
_cell.length_c   1.000
_cell.angle_alpha   90.00
_cell.angle_beta   90.00
_cell.angle_gamma   90.00
#
_symmetry.space_group_name_H-M   'P 1'
#
loop_
_entity.id
_entity.type
_entity.pdbx_description
1 polymer ?
#
loop_
_entity_poly.entity_id
_entity_poly.type
_entity_poly.pdbx_seq_one_letter_code
_entity_poly.pdbx_strand_id
1 'polypeptide(L)'
;MTTLATPAAAKPSAKQQLRTAQDLFIRRWGEMGQTWGINRTMAEIHALLYITAQPLCTDDVMERLNISRGNASMSLRALCDWGIIRRMHKRGERREYFESLGDVWEMFSIIAAERKRREMDPVLETIRQCQQMLEESTLGKSAARHESVQLTRQRLAGMEEFMEVTNKIFQQFIGNARSGLTRVVKVLLKAF
;
A
#
# COMPACT_ATOMS: atom_id res chain seq x y z
N MET A 1 -35.12 35.82 -36.88
CA MET A 1 -34.72 34.97 -35.77
C MET A 1 -33.69 33.97 -36.28
N THR A 2 -32.44 34.27 -36.10
CA THR A 2 -31.32 33.41 -36.58
C THR A 2 -30.92 32.48 -35.46
N THR A 3 -31.24 31.21 -35.60
CA THR A 3 -30.88 30.16 -34.65
C THR A 3 -29.39 29.86 -34.77
N LEU A 4 -28.58 30.30 -33.82
CA LEU A 4 -27.17 29.92 -33.71
C LEU A 4 -27.09 28.43 -33.34
N ALA A 5 -26.67 27.60 -34.29
CA ALA A 5 -26.37 26.21 -34.07
C ALA A 5 -25.14 26.10 -33.17
N THR A 6 -25.27 25.53 -31.98
CA THR A 6 -24.18 25.20 -31.09
C THR A 6 -23.27 24.15 -31.78
N PRO A 7 -21.97 24.40 -31.95
CA PRO A 7 -21.09 23.43 -32.60
C PRO A 7 -21.06 22.13 -31.78
N ALA A 8 -21.33 21.01 -32.43
CA ALA A 8 -21.22 19.69 -31.84
C ALA A 8 -19.78 19.48 -31.36
N ALA A 9 -19.59 19.20 -30.05
CA ALA A 9 -18.27 18.96 -29.48
C ALA A 9 -17.60 17.79 -30.21
N ALA A 10 -16.45 18.05 -30.82
CA ALA A 10 -15.68 17.03 -31.52
C ALA A 10 -15.35 15.85 -30.57
N LYS A 11 -15.52 14.62 -31.05
CA LYS A 11 -15.15 13.43 -30.26
C LYS A 11 -13.69 13.51 -29.86
N PRO A 12 -13.34 13.25 -28.58
CA PRO A 12 -11.96 13.29 -28.11
C PRO A 12 -11.09 12.28 -28.87
N SER A 13 -9.84 12.64 -29.18
CA SER A 13 -8.90 11.75 -29.83
C SER A 13 -8.57 10.54 -28.92
N ALA A 14 -8.13 9.41 -29.51
CA ALA A 14 -7.71 8.22 -28.73
C ALA A 14 -6.64 8.57 -27.68
N LYS A 15 -5.71 9.47 -27.97
CA LYS A 15 -4.70 9.96 -27.04
C LYS A 15 -5.31 10.72 -25.85
N GLN A 16 -6.31 11.56 -26.12
CA GLN A 16 -7.04 12.29 -25.07
C GLN A 16 -7.85 11.34 -24.18
N GLN A 17 -8.53 10.34 -24.79
CA GLN A 17 -9.28 9.34 -24.04
C GLN A 17 -8.37 8.51 -23.14
N LEU A 18 -7.20 8.06 -23.66
CA LEU A 18 -6.20 7.33 -22.88
C LEU A 18 -5.72 8.16 -21.68
N ARG A 19 -5.37 9.42 -21.91
CA ARG A 19 -4.93 10.31 -20.83
C ARG A 19 -6.01 10.51 -19.78
N THR A 20 -7.24 10.72 -20.19
CA THR A 20 -8.40 10.87 -19.28
C THR A 20 -8.60 9.61 -18.43
N ALA A 21 -8.50 8.43 -19.04
CA ALA A 21 -8.60 7.15 -18.31
C ALA A 21 -7.48 6.98 -17.28
N GLN A 22 -6.24 7.30 -17.66
CA GLN A 22 -5.09 7.27 -16.75
C GLN A 22 -5.27 8.26 -15.58
N ASP A 23 -5.71 9.49 -15.86
CA ASP A 23 -5.93 10.53 -14.84
C ASP A 23 -7.03 10.13 -13.86
N LEU A 24 -8.09 9.49 -14.35
CA LEU A 24 -9.16 8.97 -13.51
C LEU A 24 -8.63 7.87 -12.57
N PHE A 25 -7.87 6.92 -13.10
CA PHE A 25 -7.27 5.86 -12.30
C PHE A 25 -6.32 6.42 -11.23
N ILE A 26 -5.38 7.30 -11.61
CA ILE A 26 -4.41 7.91 -10.72
C ILE A 26 -5.10 8.61 -9.55
N ARG A 27 -6.10 9.44 -9.85
CA ARG A 27 -6.86 10.14 -8.82
C ARG A 27 -7.57 9.18 -7.86
N ARG A 28 -8.27 8.17 -8.38
CA ARG A 28 -8.99 7.20 -7.55
C ARG A 28 -8.07 6.34 -6.71
N TRP A 29 -6.93 5.97 -7.24
CA TRP A 29 -5.89 5.25 -6.50
C TRP A 29 -5.31 6.11 -5.37
N GLY A 30 -5.07 7.40 -5.62
CA GLY A 30 -4.66 8.36 -4.60
C GLY A 30 -5.68 8.53 -3.48
N GLU A 31 -6.97 8.66 -3.82
CA GLU A 31 -8.08 8.75 -2.86
C GLU A 31 -8.16 7.48 -1.99
N MET A 32 -8.08 6.32 -2.60
CA MET A 32 -8.04 5.03 -1.90
C MET A 32 -6.83 4.94 -0.97
N GLY A 33 -5.64 5.28 -1.44
CA GLY A 33 -4.42 5.29 -0.64
C GLY A 33 -4.57 6.18 0.60
N GLN A 34 -5.12 7.38 0.43
CA GLN A 34 -5.38 8.30 1.54
C GLN A 34 -6.33 7.71 2.58
N THR A 35 -7.41 7.06 2.16
CA THR A 35 -8.36 6.37 3.05
C THR A 35 -7.66 5.26 3.85
N TRP A 36 -6.63 4.67 3.27
CA TRP A 36 -5.81 3.63 3.91
C TRP A 36 -4.61 4.17 4.70
N GLY A 37 -4.55 5.49 4.95
CA GLY A 37 -3.46 6.10 5.72
C GLY A 37 -2.13 6.24 4.96
N ILE A 38 -2.15 6.09 3.63
CA ILE A 38 -1.00 6.32 2.76
C ILE A 38 -1.04 7.78 2.26
N ASN A 39 0.11 8.43 2.17
CA ASN A 39 0.17 9.77 1.57
C ASN A 39 -0.41 9.74 0.15
N ARG A 40 -1.37 10.64 -0.13
CA ARG A 40 -2.09 10.71 -1.40
C ARG A 40 -1.13 10.86 -2.59
N THR A 41 -0.18 11.79 -2.51
CA THR A 41 0.79 12.01 -3.58
C THR A 41 1.64 10.79 -3.86
N MET A 42 2.07 10.08 -2.80
CA MET A 42 2.80 8.82 -2.93
C MET A 42 1.99 7.76 -3.68
N ALA A 43 0.70 7.62 -3.37
CA ALA A 43 -0.19 6.70 -4.07
C ALA A 43 -0.44 7.13 -5.54
N GLU A 44 -0.61 8.43 -5.81
CA GLU A 44 -0.77 8.96 -7.17
C GLU A 44 0.49 8.75 -8.03
N ILE A 45 1.69 8.93 -7.48
CA ILE A 45 2.96 8.65 -8.18
C ILE A 45 3.07 7.16 -8.52
N HIS A 46 2.78 6.28 -7.56
CA HIS A 46 2.78 4.85 -7.81
C HIS A 46 1.78 4.47 -8.92
N ALA A 47 0.55 4.99 -8.85
CA ALA A 47 -0.48 4.77 -9.86
C ALA A 47 -0.06 5.26 -11.25
N LEU A 48 0.61 6.42 -11.31
CA LEU A 48 1.14 6.98 -12.56
C LEU A 48 2.17 6.03 -13.18
N LEU A 49 3.18 5.62 -12.41
CA LEU A 49 4.23 4.70 -12.89
C LEU A 49 3.63 3.35 -13.33
N TYR A 50 2.66 2.84 -12.57
CA TYR A 50 2.00 1.57 -12.86
C TYR A 50 1.17 1.64 -14.15
N ILE A 51 0.28 2.63 -14.29
CA ILE A 51 -0.68 2.68 -15.40
C ILE A 51 -0.04 3.11 -16.73
N THR A 52 1.05 3.88 -16.67
CA THR A 52 1.79 4.26 -17.88
C THR A 52 2.70 3.15 -18.38
N ALA A 53 3.10 2.23 -17.50
CA ALA A 53 4.04 1.14 -17.77
C ALA A 53 5.35 1.62 -18.44
N GLN A 54 5.78 2.83 -18.11
CA GLN A 54 6.98 3.46 -18.66
C GLN A 54 7.84 4.05 -17.54
N PRO A 55 9.17 3.93 -17.63
CA PRO A 55 10.06 4.61 -16.72
C PRO A 55 9.96 6.13 -16.86
N LEU A 56 9.67 6.83 -15.76
CA LEU A 56 9.57 8.28 -15.67
C LEU A 56 10.67 8.85 -14.78
N CYS A 57 11.23 10.00 -15.14
CA CYS A 57 12.12 10.74 -14.26
C CYS A 57 11.32 11.63 -13.30
N THR A 58 11.99 12.23 -12.31
CA THR A 58 11.34 13.11 -11.33
C THR A 58 10.62 14.29 -12.00
N ASP A 59 11.23 14.86 -13.07
CA ASP A 59 10.63 16.00 -13.78
C ASP A 59 9.34 15.60 -14.50
N ASP A 60 9.32 14.41 -15.14
CA ASP A 60 8.11 13.86 -15.78
C ASP A 60 6.97 13.67 -14.77
N VAL A 61 7.30 13.16 -13.59
CA VAL A 61 6.33 12.97 -12.48
C VAL A 61 5.78 14.31 -11.99
N MET A 62 6.66 15.29 -11.78
CA MET A 62 6.27 16.64 -11.35
C MET A 62 5.32 17.30 -12.34
N GLU A 63 5.66 17.27 -13.64
CA GLU A 63 4.84 17.83 -14.71
C GLU A 63 3.49 17.12 -14.79
N ARG A 64 3.51 15.79 -14.75
CA ARG A 64 2.30 14.97 -14.94
C ARG A 64 1.27 15.11 -13.82
N LEU A 65 1.73 15.24 -12.58
CA LEU A 65 0.89 15.34 -11.38
C LEU A 65 0.76 16.77 -10.84
N ASN A 66 1.46 17.72 -11.42
CA ASN A 66 1.51 19.12 -10.97
C ASN A 66 1.90 19.23 -9.48
N ILE A 67 3.00 18.59 -9.09
CA ILE A 67 3.51 18.57 -7.71
C ILE A 67 4.92 19.16 -7.63
N SER A 68 5.31 19.61 -6.42
CA SER A 68 6.64 20.16 -6.17
C SER A 68 7.74 19.08 -6.23
N ARG A 69 8.97 19.50 -6.56
CA ARG A 69 10.15 18.62 -6.58
C ARG A 69 10.38 17.91 -5.24
N GLY A 70 10.22 18.63 -4.13
CA GLY A 70 10.38 18.06 -2.79
C GLY A 70 9.39 16.93 -2.54
N ASN A 71 8.11 17.14 -2.87
CA ASN A 71 7.06 16.13 -2.70
C ASN A 71 7.31 14.92 -3.62
N ALA A 72 7.66 15.14 -4.90
CA ALA A 72 8.01 14.07 -5.82
C ALA A 72 9.19 13.25 -5.33
N SER A 73 10.31 13.89 -4.95
CA SER A 73 11.52 13.21 -4.50
C SER A 73 11.32 12.40 -3.21
N MET A 74 10.60 12.95 -2.23
CA MET A 74 10.29 12.24 -0.98
C MET A 74 9.41 11.03 -1.23
N SER A 75 8.37 11.18 -2.05
CA SER A 75 7.44 10.09 -2.37
C SER A 75 8.12 8.99 -3.19
N LEU A 76 8.93 9.34 -4.20
CA LEU A 76 9.69 8.36 -5.00
C LEU A 76 10.69 7.58 -4.13
N ARG A 77 11.36 8.25 -3.19
CA ARG A 77 12.26 7.58 -2.24
C ARG A 77 11.48 6.58 -1.38
N ALA A 78 10.38 7.01 -0.77
CA ALA A 78 9.55 6.14 0.05
C ALA A 78 9.00 4.93 -0.73
N LEU A 79 8.58 5.11 -1.99
CA LEU A 79 8.13 4.01 -2.85
C LEU A 79 9.27 3.03 -3.20
N CYS A 80 10.51 3.53 -3.37
CA CYS A 80 11.70 2.68 -3.53
C CYS A 80 12.01 1.91 -2.24
N ASP A 81 11.92 2.57 -1.07
CA ASP A 81 12.16 1.95 0.24
C ASP A 81 11.14 0.85 0.52
N TRP A 82 9.89 1.00 0.07
CA TRP A 82 8.88 -0.07 0.10
C TRP A 82 9.18 -1.18 -0.91
N GLY A 83 9.96 -0.92 -1.95
CA GLY A 83 10.28 -1.89 -2.99
C GLY A 83 9.19 -2.09 -4.05
N ILE A 84 8.17 -1.20 -4.13
CA ILE A 84 7.10 -1.28 -5.15
C ILE A 84 7.44 -0.55 -6.44
N ILE A 85 8.49 0.27 -6.43
CA ILE A 85 9.11 0.83 -7.62
C ILE A 85 10.62 0.57 -7.60
N ARG A 86 11.22 0.59 -8.79
CA ARG A 86 12.67 0.44 -8.96
C ARG A 86 13.28 1.68 -9.58
N ARG A 87 14.49 1.99 -9.14
CA ARG A 87 15.36 2.99 -9.74
C ARG A 87 16.12 2.40 -10.91
N MET A 88 16.22 3.11 -12.00
CA MET A 88 17.00 2.70 -13.16
C MET A 88 17.72 3.88 -13.80
N HIS A 89 18.82 3.60 -14.49
CA HIS A 89 19.58 4.57 -15.27
C HIS A 89 19.51 4.20 -16.75
N LYS A 90 19.23 5.17 -17.59
CA LYS A 90 19.33 5.00 -19.04
C LYS A 90 20.75 5.34 -19.50
N ARG A 91 21.30 4.50 -20.35
CA ARG A 91 22.65 4.70 -20.89
C ARG A 91 22.76 6.05 -21.61
N GLY A 92 23.74 6.86 -21.22
CA GLY A 92 23.96 8.19 -21.81
C GLY A 92 23.16 9.33 -21.15
N GLU A 93 22.31 9.02 -20.16
CA GLU A 93 21.54 10.02 -19.43
C GLU A 93 22.02 10.15 -17.98
N ARG A 94 22.03 11.38 -17.45
CA ARG A 94 22.39 11.66 -16.05
C ARG A 94 21.20 11.59 -15.11
N ARG A 95 19.99 11.42 -15.65
CA ARG A 95 18.75 11.40 -14.87
C ARG A 95 18.47 10.01 -14.32
N GLU A 96 17.95 9.96 -13.12
CA GLU A 96 17.34 8.74 -12.56
C GLU A 96 15.93 8.59 -13.10
N TYR A 97 15.58 7.35 -13.44
CA TYR A 97 14.24 6.96 -13.86
C TYR A 97 13.67 5.98 -12.85
N PHE A 98 12.36 5.95 -12.77
CA PHE A 98 11.61 5.09 -11.85
C PHE A 98 10.58 4.29 -12.64
N GLU A 99 10.45 3.03 -12.32
CA GLU A 99 9.44 2.13 -12.89
C GLU A 99 8.71 1.36 -11.79
N SER A 100 7.42 1.10 -11.97
CA SER A 100 6.63 0.29 -11.06
C SER A 100 6.82 -1.19 -11.35
N LEU A 101 6.62 -2.03 -10.33
CA LEU A 101 6.43 -3.46 -10.52
C LEU A 101 5.20 -3.70 -11.40
N GLY A 102 5.30 -4.61 -12.37
CA GLY A 102 4.20 -4.94 -13.28
C GLY A 102 3.23 -5.96 -12.71
N ASP A 103 3.66 -6.79 -11.76
CA ASP A 103 2.83 -7.82 -11.15
C ASP A 103 2.00 -7.25 -10.00
N VAL A 104 0.66 -7.30 -10.15
CA VAL A 104 -0.30 -6.78 -9.15
C VAL A 104 -0.22 -7.54 -7.83
N TRP A 105 0.03 -8.85 -7.87
CA TRP A 105 0.08 -9.67 -6.67
C TRP A 105 1.36 -9.43 -5.87
N GLU A 106 2.49 -9.26 -6.57
CA GLU A 106 3.74 -8.88 -5.95
C GLU A 106 3.62 -7.50 -5.29
N MET A 107 3.09 -6.52 -6.02
CA MET A 107 2.81 -5.18 -5.51
C MET A 107 1.91 -5.20 -4.28
N PHE A 108 0.78 -5.93 -4.35
CA PHE A 108 -0.15 -6.07 -3.23
C PHE A 108 0.54 -6.70 -2.01
N SER A 109 1.34 -7.75 -2.22
CA SER A 109 2.07 -8.44 -1.15
C SER A 109 3.03 -7.51 -0.41
N ILE A 110 3.74 -6.66 -1.15
CA ILE A 110 4.67 -5.67 -0.58
C ILE A 110 3.91 -4.61 0.23
N ILE A 111 2.83 -4.04 -0.34
CA ILE A 111 2.00 -3.05 0.36
C ILE A 111 1.42 -3.65 1.65
N ALA A 112 0.92 -4.87 1.57
CA ALA A 112 0.36 -5.57 2.70
C ALA A 112 1.41 -5.85 3.79
N ALA A 113 2.62 -6.28 3.40
CA ALA A 113 3.72 -6.51 4.34
C ALA A 113 4.15 -5.21 5.05
N GLU A 114 4.23 -4.10 4.30
CA GLU A 114 4.58 -2.80 4.88
C GLU A 114 3.51 -2.29 5.86
N ARG A 115 2.23 -2.49 5.53
CA ARG A 115 1.14 -2.17 6.46
C ARG A 115 1.19 -3.00 7.73
N LYS A 116 1.40 -4.31 7.60
CA LYS A 116 1.58 -5.19 8.75
C LYS A 116 2.69 -4.68 9.67
N ARG A 117 3.86 -4.41 9.11
CA ARG A 117 5.03 -3.92 9.85
C ARG A 117 4.74 -2.61 10.59
N ARG A 118 3.98 -1.71 10.00
CA ARG A 118 3.71 -0.39 10.59
C ARG A 118 2.53 -0.36 11.55
N GLU A 119 1.53 -1.19 11.32
CA GLU A 119 0.25 -1.13 12.04
C GLU A 119 0.09 -2.29 13.05
N MET A 120 0.46 -3.51 12.68
CA MET A 120 0.22 -4.69 13.52
C MET A 120 1.39 -5.01 14.45
N ASP A 121 2.62 -4.99 13.96
CA ASP A 121 3.79 -5.40 14.74
C ASP A 121 3.99 -4.54 16.00
N PRO A 122 3.81 -3.19 15.99
CA PRO A 122 3.91 -2.37 17.19
C PRO A 122 2.82 -2.68 18.23
N VAL A 123 1.61 -3.02 17.78
CA VAL A 123 0.50 -3.38 18.69
C VAL A 123 0.80 -4.71 19.38
N LEU A 124 1.28 -5.72 18.63
CA LEU A 124 1.67 -7.01 19.18
C LEU A 124 2.79 -6.87 20.22
N GLU A 125 3.78 -6.05 19.93
CA GLU A 125 4.86 -5.75 20.87
C GLU A 125 4.34 -5.09 22.15
N THR A 126 3.42 -4.13 22.02
CA THR A 126 2.77 -3.47 23.16
C THR A 126 1.98 -4.47 24.02
N ILE A 127 1.25 -5.39 23.38
CA ILE A 127 0.51 -6.45 24.10
C ILE A 127 1.47 -7.30 24.95
N ARG A 128 2.59 -7.71 24.38
CA ARG A 128 3.62 -8.50 25.09
C ARG A 128 4.25 -7.73 26.25
N GLN A 129 4.55 -6.45 26.05
CA GLN A 129 5.04 -5.60 27.15
C GLN A 129 3.99 -5.48 28.28
N CYS A 130 2.71 -5.31 27.97
CA CYS A 130 1.64 -5.28 28.96
C CYS A 130 1.55 -6.61 29.72
N GLN A 131 1.68 -7.74 29.05
CA GLN A 131 1.67 -9.05 29.69
C GLN A 131 2.86 -9.21 30.66
N GLN A 132 4.06 -8.80 30.25
CA GLN A 132 5.25 -8.82 31.13
C GLN A 132 5.08 -7.96 32.39
N MET A 133 4.45 -6.78 32.25
CA MET A 133 4.14 -5.91 33.39
C MET A 133 3.18 -6.58 34.39
N LEU A 134 2.33 -7.46 33.92
CA LEU A 134 1.31 -8.16 34.72
C LEU A 134 1.76 -9.54 35.19
N GLU A 135 3.00 -9.96 34.90
CA GLU A 135 3.53 -11.22 35.40
C GLU A 135 3.66 -11.24 36.93
N GLU A 136 3.54 -12.43 37.52
CA GLU A 136 3.69 -12.63 38.96
C GLU A 136 5.07 -12.22 39.46
N SER A 137 6.10 -12.40 38.64
CA SER A 137 7.48 -11.96 38.89
C SER A 137 7.59 -10.43 39.08
N THR A 138 6.77 -9.68 38.37
CA THR A 138 6.77 -8.21 38.40
C THR A 138 5.85 -7.65 39.49
N LEU A 139 4.63 -8.19 39.61
CA LEU A 139 3.61 -7.67 40.53
C LEU A 139 3.66 -8.26 41.94
N GLY A 140 4.26 -9.45 42.11
CA GLY A 140 4.17 -10.25 43.32
C GLY A 140 2.86 -11.06 43.39
N LYS A 141 2.90 -12.17 44.19
CA LYS A 141 1.85 -13.17 44.22
C LYS A 141 0.44 -12.65 44.60
N SER A 142 0.37 -11.70 45.52
CA SER A 142 -0.93 -11.18 45.99
C SER A 142 -1.59 -10.32 44.92
N ALA A 143 -0.86 -9.39 44.32
CA ALA A 143 -1.38 -8.51 43.30
C ALA A 143 -1.70 -9.26 41.99
N ALA A 144 -0.92 -10.25 41.63
CA ALA A 144 -1.15 -11.08 40.45
C ALA A 144 -2.43 -11.89 40.51
N ARG A 145 -2.95 -12.20 41.73
CA ARG A 145 -4.23 -12.93 41.95
C ARG A 145 -5.45 -12.03 41.94
N HIS A 146 -5.28 -10.73 41.89
CA HIS A 146 -6.42 -9.82 41.89
C HIS A 146 -7.28 -10.05 40.62
N GLU A 147 -8.57 -10.07 40.77
CA GLU A 147 -9.55 -10.40 39.70
C GLU A 147 -9.34 -9.53 38.46
N SER A 148 -9.15 -8.22 38.64
CA SER A 148 -8.90 -7.29 37.51
C SER A 148 -7.63 -7.60 36.76
N VAL A 149 -6.57 -8.06 37.45
CA VAL A 149 -5.30 -8.44 36.81
C VAL A 149 -5.51 -9.72 36.00
N GLN A 150 -6.18 -10.72 36.55
CA GLN A 150 -6.46 -11.95 35.83
C GLN A 150 -7.34 -11.71 34.61
N LEU A 151 -8.38 -10.88 34.71
CA LEU A 151 -9.23 -10.53 33.57
C LEU A 151 -8.44 -9.78 32.49
N THR A 152 -7.57 -8.83 32.87
CA THR A 152 -6.75 -8.10 31.93
C THR A 152 -5.77 -9.04 31.20
N ARG A 153 -5.09 -9.95 31.92
CA ARG A 153 -4.21 -10.96 31.32
C ARG A 153 -4.95 -11.85 30.32
N GLN A 154 -6.16 -12.31 30.65
CA GLN A 154 -6.97 -13.11 29.76
C GLN A 154 -7.33 -12.36 28.48
N ARG A 155 -7.68 -11.07 28.58
CA ARG A 155 -7.98 -10.23 27.42
C ARG A 155 -6.77 -10.01 26.52
N LEU A 156 -5.61 -9.73 27.12
CA LEU A 156 -4.36 -9.56 26.37
C LEU A 156 -3.94 -10.85 25.67
N ALA A 157 -4.04 -12.00 26.34
CA ALA A 157 -3.74 -13.31 25.75
C ALA A 157 -4.66 -13.62 24.54
N GLY A 158 -5.96 -13.37 24.66
CA GLY A 158 -6.88 -13.55 23.55
C GLY A 158 -6.60 -12.62 22.37
N MET A 159 -6.18 -11.37 22.63
CA MET A 159 -5.78 -10.44 21.57
C MET A 159 -4.49 -10.87 20.89
N GLU A 160 -3.49 -11.33 21.67
CA GLU A 160 -2.24 -11.86 21.11
C GLU A 160 -2.50 -13.06 20.21
N GLU A 161 -3.28 -14.05 20.68
CA GLU A 161 -3.63 -15.22 19.89
C GLU A 161 -4.30 -14.83 18.56
N PHE A 162 -5.28 -13.93 18.61
CA PHE A 162 -5.95 -13.42 17.40
C PHE A 162 -4.95 -12.80 16.43
N MET A 163 -4.04 -11.93 16.92
CA MET A 163 -3.05 -11.27 16.08
C MET A 163 -2.04 -12.25 15.53
N GLU A 164 -1.62 -13.26 16.28
CA GLU A 164 -0.68 -14.28 15.79
C GLU A 164 -1.31 -15.17 14.72
N VAL A 165 -2.57 -15.60 14.91
CA VAL A 165 -3.30 -16.37 13.89
C VAL A 165 -3.46 -15.54 12.62
N THR A 166 -3.89 -14.28 12.74
CA THR A 166 -4.00 -13.35 11.61
C THR A 166 -2.66 -13.17 10.90
N ASN A 167 -1.56 -13.03 11.65
CA ASN A 167 -0.22 -12.92 11.11
C ASN A 167 0.19 -14.19 10.32
N LYS A 168 -0.08 -15.38 10.84
CA LYS A 168 0.21 -16.65 10.14
C LYS A 168 -0.53 -16.74 8.80
N ILE A 169 -1.82 -16.42 8.79
CA ILE A 169 -2.65 -16.40 7.57
C ILE A 169 -2.05 -15.41 6.57
N PHE A 170 -1.67 -14.22 7.04
CA PHE A 170 -1.11 -13.17 6.22
C PHE A 170 0.25 -13.56 5.61
N GLN A 171 1.13 -14.18 6.40
CA GLN A 171 2.43 -14.68 5.94
C GLN A 171 2.27 -15.78 4.87
N GLN A 172 1.33 -16.70 5.05
CA GLN A 172 1.03 -17.72 4.06
C GLN A 172 0.51 -17.09 2.74
N PHE A 173 -0.34 -16.08 2.86
CA PHE A 173 -0.86 -15.37 1.68
C PHE A 173 0.25 -14.63 0.93
N ILE A 174 1.10 -13.87 1.63
CA ILE A 174 2.21 -13.11 1.03
C ILE A 174 3.29 -14.06 0.47
N GLY A 175 3.66 -15.11 1.22
CA GLY A 175 4.67 -16.08 0.79
C GLY A 175 4.26 -16.84 -0.46
N ASN A 176 2.99 -17.14 -0.59
CA ASN A 176 2.44 -17.86 -1.75
C ASN A 176 2.12 -16.95 -2.95
N ALA A 177 1.95 -15.65 -2.76
CA ALA A 177 1.77 -14.70 -3.86
C ALA A 177 2.99 -14.69 -4.80
N ARG A 178 4.20 -14.91 -4.26
CA ARG A 178 5.44 -15.08 -5.04
C ARG A 178 5.56 -16.44 -5.73
N SER A 179 4.87 -17.48 -5.25
CA SER A 179 5.01 -18.87 -5.72
C SER A 179 3.86 -19.38 -6.59
N GLY A 180 3.02 -18.51 -7.13
CA GLY A 180 1.97 -18.89 -8.08
C GLY A 180 0.60 -19.21 -7.50
N LEU A 181 0.29 -18.74 -6.28
CA LEU A 181 -1.04 -18.83 -5.67
C LEU A 181 -2.16 -18.22 -6.52
N THR A 182 -1.80 -17.38 -7.50
CA THR A 182 -2.68 -16.95 -8.59
C THR A 182 -3.44 -18.11 -9.26
N ARG A 183 -2.85 -19.32 -9.32
CA ARG A 183 -3.56 -20.49 -9.83
C ARG A 183 -4.58 -21.03 -8.83
N VAL A 184 -4.24 -21.11 -7.56
CA VAL A 184 -5.11 -21.70 -6.52
C VAL A 184 -6.30 -20.77 -6.23
N VAL A 185 -6.06 -19.47 -6.09
CA VAL A 185 -7.14 -18.49 -5.91
C VAL A 185 -8.04 -18.39 -7.14
N LYS A 186 -7.48 -18.44 -8.36
CA LYS A 186 -8.29 -18.48 -9.59
C LYS A 186 -9.09 -19.78 -9.72
N VAL A 187 -8.59 -20.90 -9.21
CA VAL A 187 -9.33 -22.17 -9.20
C VAL A 187 -10.45 -22.13 -8.17
N LEU A 188 -10.20 -21.59 -6.96
CA LEU A 188 -11.23 -21.44 -5.94
C LEU A 188 -12.33 -20.44 -6.35
N LEU A 189 -11.97 -19.31 -6.97
CA LEU A 189 -12.94 -18.33 -7.47
C LEU A 189 -13.73 -18.79 -8.70
N LYS A 190 -13.29 -19.85 -9.40
CA LYS A 190 -14.06 -20.49 -10.48
C LYS A 190 -14.99 -21.60 -9.98
N ALA A 191 -14.85 -22.00 -8.70
CA ALA A 191 -15.67 -23.04 -8.08
C ALA A 191 -16.88 -22.47 -7.31
N PHE A 192 -17.01 -21.14 -7.26
CA PHE A 192 -18.16 -20.38 -6.77
C PHE A 192 -18.75 -19.52 -7.90
#